data_eece5c3797a77586e28823baba331168
#
_entry.id   eece5c3797a77586e28823baba331168
#
_cell.length_a   1.000
_cell.length_b   1.000
_cell.length_c   1.000
_cell.angle_alpha   90.00
_cell.angle_beta   90.00
_cell.angle_gamma   90.00
#
_symmetry.space_group_name_H-M   'P 1'
#
loop_
_entity.id
_entity.type
_entity.pdbx_description
1 polymer ?
#
loop_
_entity_poly.entity_id
_entity_poly.type
_entity_poly.pdbx_seq_one_letter_code
_entity_poly.pdbx_strand_id
1 'polypeptide(L)'
;MSSSQHGKSPDQTKYIFVSGGVLSGLGKGVTAASLGLLLKSRGYTVTNIKCENYLNLDSGNINPIEHGDVFLCEDGLEADLDLGTYERFLDVNVGQRNFTTMGQIYLKVIEDTKNLSFNGATVDAIPYVPEEVIRRIKSAAKGFQIILIELGGTAGEYQNAIYYEAYRVMKLRQPQDVIHVHVTYFPSPEHINELKSKPTQLSVKMLNSMGIQPDFIVGRAERIIDNKRKEKVAF
;
A
#
# COMPACT_ATOMS: atom_id res chain seq x y z
N MET A 1 -39.82 -6.80 16.80
CA MET A 1 -38.46 -7.34 16.84
C MET A 1 -37.55 -6.27 16.24
N SER A 2 -36.89 -5.51 17.08
CA SER A 2 -36.07 -4.36 16.69
C SER A 2 -34.67 -4.86 16.34
N SER A 3 -34.29 -4.71 15.08
CA SER A 3 -32.93 -4.92 14.60
C SER A 3 -32.03 -3.85 15.21
N SER A 4 -31.19 -4.24 16.17
CA SER A 4 -30.14 -3.39 16.70
C SER A 4 -29.13 -3.10 15.60
N GLN A 5 -29.24 -1.93 14.97
CA GLN A 5 -28.15 -1.33 14.23
C GLN A 5 -27.02 -1.03 15.24
N HIS A 6 -25.94 -1.81 15.16
CA HIS A 6 -24.71 -1.50 15.84
C HIS A 6 -24.12 -0.25 15.15
N GLY A 7 -24.51 0.93 15.65
CA GLY A 7 -23.86 2.18 15.34
C GLY A 7 -22.42 2.14 15.86
N LYS A 8 -21.48 1.79 14.97
CA LYS A 8 -20.06 2.03 15.23
C LYS A 8 -19.82 3.54 15.19
N SER A 9 -19.13 4.06 16.18
CA SER A 9 -18.70 5.46 16.23
C SER A 9 -18.00 5.85 14.92
N PRO A 10 -18.24 7.06 14.38
CA PRO A 10 -17.66 7.51 13.10
C PRO A 10 -16.13 7.66 13.10
N ASP A 11 -15.44 7.42 14.21
CA ASP A 11 -14.11 7.95 14.48
C ASP A 11 -12.93 6.98 14.29
N GLN A 12 -13.14 5.74 13.81
CA GLN A 12 -12.03 4.80 13.73
C GLN A 12 -11.84 4.24 12.32
N THR A 13 -11.06 5.00 11.52
CA THR A 13 -10.64 4.54 10.18
C THR A 13 -9.82 3.26 10.27
N LYS A 14 -10.08 2.30 9.38
CA LYS A 14 -9.30 1.08 9.19
C LYS A 14 -8.32 1.25 8.04
N TYR A 15 -7.10 0.77 8.23
CA TYR A 15 -5.98 0.91 7.34
C TYR A 15 -5.59 -0.46 6.78
N ILE A 16 -5.67 -0.63 5.47
CA ILE A 16 -5.32 -1.88 4.78
C ILE A 16 -4.09 -1.62 3.92
N PHE A 17 -2.93 -2.07 4.37
CA PHE A 17 -1.71 -1.99 3.58
C PHE A 17 -1.66 -3.12 2.56
N VAL A 18 -1.36 -2.79 1.31
CA VAL A 18 -1.22 -3.74 0.22
C VAL A 18 0.21 -3.66 -0.31
N SER A 19 0.98 -4.69 -0.11
CA SER A 19 2.35 -4.80 -0.62
C SER A 19 2.49 -5.91 -1.65
N GLY A 20 3.60 -5.95 -2.36
CA GLY A 20 3.90 -6.99 -3.31
C GLY A 20 5.24 -7.67 -3.06
N GLY A 21 5.39 -8.87 -3.56
CA GLY A 21 6.65 -9.60 -3.51
C GLY A 21 6.85 -10.53 -4.69
N VAL A 22 8.08 -10.98 -4.87
CA VAL A 22 8.58 -11.81 -5.96
C VAL A 22 8.94 -11.02 -7.23
N LEU A 23 8.00 -10.27 -7.80
CA LEU A 23 8.23 -9.44 -9.00
C LEU A 23 7.23 -8.27 -9.06
N SER A 24 7.52 -7.28 -9.88
CA SER A 24 6.60 -6.18 -10.22
C SER A 24 5.47 -6.66 -11.13
N GLY A 25 4.42 -5.86 -11.28
CA GLY A 25 3.31 -6.19 -12.19
C GLY A 25 2.39 -7.32 -11.72
N LEU A 26 2.48 -7.76 -10.46
CA LEU A 26 1.63 -8.83 -9.89
C LEU A 26 0.15 -8.47 -9.73
N GLY A 27 -0.21 -7.20 -9.95
CA GLY A 27 -1.57 -6.71 -9.76
C GLY A 27 -1.89 -6.28 -8.34
N LYS A 28 -0.94 -5.62 -7.65
CA LYS A 28 -1.19 -4.92 -6.38
C LYS A 28 -2.33 -3.91 -6.53
N GLY A 29 -2.22 -3.02 -7.55
CA GLY A 29 -3.22 -1.99 -7.84
C GLY A 29 -4.61 -2.57 -8.05
N VAL A 30 -4.73 -3.58 -8.91
CA VAL A 30 -6.01 -4.26 -9.13
C VAL A 30 -6.52 -4.95 -7.86
N THR A 31 -5.63 -5.53 -7.03
CA THR A 31 -6.03 -6.15 -5.76
C THR A 31 -6.55 -5.08 -4.79
N ALA A 32 -5.84 -3.96 -4.65
CA ALA A 32 -6.27 -2.83 -3.81
C ALA A 32 -7.63 -2.27 -4.30
N ALA A 33 -7.75 -1.98 -5.60
CA ALA A 33 -8.97 -1.47 -6.19
C ALA A 33 -10.17 -2.43 -6.00
N SER A 34 -9.94 -3.73 -6.20
CA SER A 34 -10.98 -4.77 -6.04
C SER A 34 -11.44 -4.91 -4.59
N LEU A 35 -10.50 -4.91 -3.64
CA LEU A 35 -10.83 -4.89 -2.21
C LEU A 35 -11.63 -3.64 -1.86
N GLY A 36 -11.23 -2.48 -2.38
CA GLY A 36 -11.96 -1.22 -2.20
C GLY A 36 -13.40 -1.31 -2.71
N LEU A 37 -13.60 -1.82 -3.93
CA LEU A 37 -14.93 -2.03 -4.50
C LEU A 37 -15.79 -2.98 -3.66
N LEU A 38 -15.23 -4.10 -3.23
CA LEU A 38 -15.93 -5.08 -2.40
C LEU A 38 -16.34 -4.50 -1.03
N LEU A 39 -15.51 -3.65 -0.44
CA LEU A 39 -15.81 -2.96 0.81
C LEU A 39 -16.87 -1.86 0.59
N LYS A 40 -16.74 -1.08 -0.49
CA LYS A 40 -17.76 -0.09 -0.88
C LYS A 40 -19.12 -0.74 -1.13
N SER A 41 -19.16 -1.89 -1.80
CA SER A 41 -20.42 -2.63 -2.05
C SER A 41 -21.09 -3.15 -0.76
N ARG A 42 -20.35 -3.21 0.34
CA ARG A 42 -20.87 -3.51 1.69
C ARG A 42 -21.28 -2.27 2.48
N GLY A 43 -21.27 -1.10 1.86
CA GLY A 43 -21.73 0.16 2.45
C GLY A 43 -20.66 0.94 3.22
N TYR A 44 -19.37 0.57 3.14
CA TYR A 44 -18.30 1.37 3.73
C TYR A 44 -17.92 2.54 2.82
N THR A 45 -17.54 3.66 3.43
CA THR A 45 -16.84 4.73 2.71
C THR A 45 -15.37 4.37 2.59
N VAL A 46 -14.87 4.26 1.35
CA VAL A 46 -13.54 3.72 1.05
C VAL A 46 -12.77 4.67 0.15
N THR A 47 -11.47 4.80 0.39
CA THR A 47 -10.53 5.46 -0.51
C THR A 47 -9.24 4.65 -0.62
N ASN A 48 -8.42 4.97 -1.63
CA ASN A 48 -7.10 4.40 -1.82
C ASN A 48 -6.03 5.50 -1.74
N ILE A 49 -4.81 5.13 -1.39
CA ILE A 49 -3.61 5.94 -1.59
C ILE A 49 -2.51 5.08 -2.21
N LYS A 50 -1.83 5.62 -3.21
CA LYS A 50 -0.63 5.05 -3.83
C LYS A 50 0.61 5.66 -3.20
N CYS A 51 1.53 4.81 -2.75
CA CYS A 51 2.81 5.21 -2.15
C CYS A 51 3.94 4.70 -3.05
N GLU A 52 4.58 5.61 -3.79
CA GLU A 52 5.68 5.29 -4.68
C GLU A 52 7.05 5.51 -4.02
N ASN A 53 8.00 4.64 -4.32
CA ASN A 53 9.31 4.61 -3.67
C ASN A 53 10.38 5.46 -4.36
N TYR A 54 10.10 6.04 -5.54
CA TYR A 54 11.04 6.90 -6.26
C TYR A 54 11.06 8.34 -5.70
N LEU A 55 12.12 9.08 -6.07
CA LEU A 55 12.35 10.46 -5.61
C LEU A 55 11.73 11.53 -6.52
N ASN A 56 11.15 11.18 -7.66
CA ASN A 56 10.39 12.12 -8.47
C ASN A 56 9.20 12.64 -7.67
N LEU A 57 8.86 13.92 -7.87
CA LEU A 57 7.76 14.55 -7.11
C LEU A 57 6.38 14.15 -7.66
N ASP A 58 6.33 13.79 -8.93
CA ASP A 58 5.15 13.28 -9.64
C ASP A 58 5.58 12.26 -10.70
N SER A 59 4.65 11.75 -11.48
CA SER A 59 4.93 10.78 -12.55
C SER A 59 5.18 11.44 -13.91
N GLY A 60 4.94 12.75 -14.06
CA GLY A 60 5.00 13.46 -15.35
C GLY A 60 6.38 13.49 -15.98
N ASN A 61 7.44 13.40 -15.18
CA ASN A 61 8.83 13.41 -15.64
C ASN A 61 9.48 12.02 -15.68
N ILE A 62 8.72 10.95 -15.49
CA ILE A 62 9.23 9.58 -15.53
C ILE A 62 9.08 9.02 -16.94
N ASN A 63 10.09 8.25 -17.38
CA ASN A 63 10.07 7.64 -18.71
C ASN A 63 8.89 6.64 -18.82
N PRO A 64 7.93 6.89 -19.73
CA PRO A 64 6.75 6.03 -19.88
C PRO A 64 7.08 4.61 -20.35
N ILE A 65 8.23 4.38 -21.00
CA ILE A 65 8.67 3.03 -21.38
C ILE A 65 9.01 2.18 -20.15
N GLU A 66 9.47 2.82 -19.07
CA GLU A 66 9.86 2.12 -17.83
C GLU A 66 8.72 1.99 -16.83
N HIS A 67 7.85 3.00 -16.75
CA HIS A 67 6.80 3.10 -15.72
C HIS A 67 5.36 3.05 -16.24
N GLY A 68 5.18 3.04 -17.57
CA GLY A 68 3.87 3.18 -18.19
C GLY A 68 3.45 4.64 -18.36
N ASP A 69 2.27 4.84 -18.93
CA ASP A 69 1.70 6.18 -19.16
C ASP A 69 1.28 6.84 -17.84
N VAL A 70 1.22 8.17 -17.88
CA VAL A 70 0.78 9.00 -16.76
C VAL A 70 -0.75 9.10 -16.76
N PHE A 71 -1.35 9.04 -15.57
CA PHE A 71 -2.75 9.35 -15.34
C PHE A 71 -2.88 10.80 -14.85
N LEU A 72 -3.63 11.62 -15.59
CA LEU A 72 -3.90 13.00 -15.20
C LEU A 72 -5.19 13.06 -14.39
N CYS A 73 -5.06 13.37 -13.09
CA CYS A 73 -6.19 13.56 -12.20
C CYS A 73 -6.93 14.88 -12.49
N GLU A 74 -8.19 15.00 -12.05
CA GLU A 74 -9.00 16.23 -12.22
C GLU A 74 -8.34 17.46 -11.58
N ASP A 75 -7.60 17.28 -10.49
CA ASP A 75 -6.88 18.36 -9.79
C ASP A 75 -5.53 18.72 -10.41
N GLY A 76 -5.20 18.16 -11.58
CA GLY A 76 -3.97 18.41 -12.33
C GLY A 76 -2.76 17.58 -11.88
N LEU A 77 -2.92 16.64 -10.96
CA LEU A 77 -1.85 15.73 -10.57
C LEU A 77 -1.53 14.75 -11.72
N GLU A 78 -0.26 14.68 -12.08
CA GLU A 78 0.30 13.66 -12.97
C GLU A 78 0.77 12.46 -12.13
N ALA A 79 -0.02 11.40 -12.11
CA ALA A 79 0.17 10.24 -11.24
C ALA A 79 0.35 8.93 -12.03
N ASP A 80 0.63 7.86 -11.31
CA ASP A 80 0.65 6.50 -11.83
C ASP A 80 -0.75 6.05 -12.30
N LEU A 81 -0.80 5.20 -13.33
CA LEU A 81 -2.05 4.63 -13.90
C LEU A 81 -2.95 3.93 -12.87
N ASP A 82 -2.39 3.46 -11.75
CA ASP A 82 -3.17 2.84 -10.68
C ASP A 82 -4.23 3.79 -10.10
N LEU A 83 -3.99 5.13 -10.12
CA LEU A 83 -4.99 6.09 -9.68
C LEU A 83 -6.24 6.06 -10.56
N GLY A 84 -6.07 5.95 -11.88
CA GLY A 84 -7.19 5.76 -12.80
C GLY A 84 -7.93 4.45 -12.57
N THR A 85 -7.22 3.41 -12.15
CA THR A 85 -7.84 2.14 -11.74
C THR A 85 -8.68 2.33 -10.48
N TYR A 86 -8.18 3.09 -9.49
CA TYR A 86 -8.95 3.38 -8.26
C TYR A 86 -10.21 4.18 -8.56
N GLU A 87 -10.12 5.22 -9.39
CA GLU A 87 -11.29 5.99 -9.82
C GLU A 87 -12.36 5.10 -10.45
N ARG A 88 -11.93 4.25 -11.39
CA ARG A 88 -12.84 3.36 -12.13
C ARG A 88 -13.54 2.35 -11.21
N PHE A 89 -12.82 1.77 -10.25
CA PHE A 89 -13.38 0.76 -9.34
C PHE A 89 -14.23 1.39 -8.23
N LEU A 90 -13.82 2.54 -7.71
CA LEU A 90 -14.50 3.19 -6.60
C LEU A 90 -15.55 4.19 -7.05
N ASP A 91 -15.59 4.55 -8.34
CA ASP A 91 -16.50 5.58 -8.88
C ASP A 91 -16.43 6.86 -8.05
N VAL A 92 -15.18 7.36 -7.88
CA VAL A 92 -14.84 8.59 -7.16
C VAL A 92 -13.62 9.23 -7.80
N ASN A 93 -13.53 10.56 -7.79
CA ASN A 93 -12.31 11.23 -8.21
C ASN A 93 -11.23 11.13 -7.14
N VAL A 94 -10.02 10.77 -7.53
CA VAL A 94 -8.82 10.79 -6.69
C VAL A 94 -7.87 11.91 -7.16
N GLY A 95 -6.94 12.32 -6.32
CA GLY A 95 -6.02 13.42 -6.62
C GLY A 95 -4.82 13.44 -5.69
N GLN A 96 -4.23 14.63 -5.50
CA GLN A 96 -2.97 14.81 -4.76
C GLN A 96 -2.93 14.12 -3.40
N ARG A 97 -4.02 14.07 -2.66
CA ARG A 97 -4.08 13.38 -1.36
C ARG A 97 -4.01 11.85 -1.47
N ASN A 98 -4.26 11.30 -2.65
CA ASN A 98 -4.31 9.86 -2.91
C ASN A 98 -3.01 9.33 -3.52
N PHE A 99 -2.01 10.19 -3.66
CA PHE A 99 -0.72 9.85 -4.25
C PHE A 99 0.42 10.46 -3.45
N THR A 100 1.45 9.70 -3.18
CA THR A 100 2.66 10.21 -2.55
C THR A 100 3.89 9.47 -3.05
N THR A 101 4.96 10.21 -3.27
CA THR A 101 6.28 9.67 -3.60
C THR A 101 7.24 9.86 -2.44
N MET A 102 8.29 9.06 -2.39
CA MET A 102 9.35 9.23 -1.39
C MET A 102 10.02 10.61 -1.53
N GLY A 103 10.15 11.12 -2.76
CA GLY A 103 10.67 12.47 -3.01
C GLY A 103 9.84 13.57 -2.36
N GLN A 104 8.51 13.51 -2.48
CA GLN A 104 7.62 14.46 -1.80
C GLN A 104 7.76 14.39 -0.27
N ILE A 105 7.94 13.18 0.27
CA ILE A 105 8.06 12.96 1.72
C ILE A 105 9.37 13.56 2.23
N TYR A 106 10.50 13.24 1.60
CA TYR A 106 11.81 13.80 1.98
C TYR A 106 11.85 15.32 1.82
N LEU A 107 11.33 15.84 0.71
CA LEU A 107 11.27 17.30 0.49
C LEU A 107 10.52 17.98 1.63
N LYS A 108 9.36 17.46 2.01
CA LYS A 108 8.57 18.01 3.12
C LYS A 108 9.34 18.01 4.44
N VAL A 109 9.97 16.90 4.79
CA VAL A 109 10.77 16.83 6.03
C VAL A 109 11.94 17.82 6.01
N ILE A 110 12.64 17.95 4.87
CA ILE A 110 13.74 18.90 4.70
C ILE A 110 13.24 20.36 4.81
N GLU A 111 12.13 20.70 4.19
CA GLU A 111 11.51 22.02 4.31
C GLU A 111 11.11 22.34 5.75
N ASP A 112 10.54 21.36 6.46
CA ASP A 112 10.15 21.53 7.86
C ASP A 112 11.37 21.75 8.77
N THR A 113 12.54 21.15 8.48
CA THR A 113 13.77 21.47 9.21
C THR A 113 14.19 22.91 9.00
N LYS A 114 14.15 23.40 7.74
CA LYS A 114 14.49 24.80 7.41
C LYS A 114 13.55 25.81 8.09
N ASN A 115 12.28 25.44 8.21
CA ASN A 115 11.24 26.28 8.83
C ASN A 115 11.19 26.14 10.35
N LEU A 116 12.17 25.46 10.98
CA LEU A 116 12.25 25.23 12.42
C LEU A 116 11.01 24.51 13.00
N SER A 117 10.27 23.77 12.19
CA SER A 117 9.06 23.05 12.63
C SER A 117 9.36 21.98 13.70
N PHE A 118 10.61 21.57 13.83
CA PHE A 118 11.10 20.62 14.84
C PHE A 118 11.85 21.33 16.00
N ASN A 119 11.65 22.64 16.20
CA ASN A 119 12.21 23.41 17.31
C ASN A 119 13.75 23.29 17.45
N GLY A 120 14.47 23.16 16.34
CA GLY A 120 15.93 23.06 16.33
C GLY A 120 16.49 21.67 16.70
N ALA A 121 15.64 20.65 16.74
CA ALA A 121 16.11 19.27 16.95
C ALA A 121 16.96 18.79 15.78
N THR A 122 17.89 17.87 16.04
CA THR A 122 18.54 17.08 14.99
C THR A 122 17.50 16.12 14.40
N VAL A 123 17.29 16.21 13.08
CA VAL A 123 16.26 15.45 12.38
C VAL A 123 16.91 14.31 11.60
N ASP A 124 16.76 13.10 12.12
CA ASP A 124 17.18 11.86 11.46
C ASP A 124 16.08 11.32 10.55
N ALA A 125 16.45 10.49 9.57
CA ALA A 125 15.45 9.86 8.69
C ALA A 125 14.41 9.07 9.49
N ILE A 126 14.84 8.35 10.52
CA ILE A 126 13.96 7.68 11.48
C ILE A 126 14.01 8.46 12.81
N PRO A 127 12.87 8.89 13.39
CA PRO A 127 11.48 8.56 13.00
C PRO A 127 10.80 9.55 12.04
N TYR A 128 11.42 10.66 11.67
CA TYR A 128 10.73 11.79 11.05
C TYR A 128 10.13 11.48 9.67
N VAL A 129 10.83 10.71 8.83
CA VAL A 129 10.33 10.35 7.50
C VAL A 129 9.14 9.37 7.58
N PRO A 130 9.18 8.29 8.37
CA PRO A 130 8.00 7.45 8.62
C PRO A 130 6.81 8.21 9.21
N GLU A 131 7.04 9.19 10.10
CA GLU A 131 5.96 10.01 10.67
C GLU A 131 5.29 10.87 9.59
N GLU A 132 6.04 11.43 8.64
CA GLU A 132 5.45 12.16 7.51
C GLU A 132 4.63 11.22 6.60
N VAL A 133 5.10 9.99 6.35
CA VAL A 133 4.31 8.96 5.65
C VAL A 133 2.98 8.74 6.38
N ILE A 134 3.02 8.50 7.69
CA ILE A 134 1.83 8.28 8.53
C ILE A 134 0.89 9.47 8.47
N ARG A 135 1.43 10.69 8.55
CA ARG A 135 0.66 11.93 8.46
C ARG A 135 -0.10 12.03 7.12
N ARG A 136 0.55 11.70 6.00
CA ARG A 136 -0.08 11.70 4.67
C ARG A 136 -1.17 10.65 4.57
N ILE A 137 -0.91 9.43 5.01
CA ILE A 137 -1.92 8.34 5.03
C ILE A 137 -3.14 8.78 5.85
N LYS A 138 -2.93 9.32 7.06
CA LYS A 138 -4.03 9.80 7.91
C LYS A 138 -4.78 10.98 7.28
N SER A 139 -4.08 11.85 6.56
CA SER A 139 -4.72 12.96 5.83
C SER A 139 -5.59 12.46 4.68
N ALA A 140 -5.11 11.49 3.90
CA ALA A 140 -5.88 10.86 2.83
C ALA A 140 -7.13 10.12 3.37
N ALA A 141 -7.02 9.55 4.56
CA ALA A 141 -8.07 8.78 5.21
C ALA A 141 -9.21 9.64 5.80
N LYS A 142 -9.05 10.97 5.90
CA LYS A 142 -10.07 11.84 6.50
C LYS A 142 -11.40 11.75 5.75
N GLY A 143 -12.47 11.44 6.50
CA GLY A 143 -13.83 11.28 5.95
C GLY A 143 -14.13 9.89 5.41
N PHE A 144 -13.19 8.93 5.52
CA PHE A 144 -13.38 7.55 5.08
C PHE A 144 -13.27 6.57 6.25
N GLN A 145 -14.10 5.53 6.19
CA GLN A 145 -14.07 4.45 7.18
C GLN A 145 -12.93 3.46 6.92
N ILE A 146 -12.53 3.32 5.66
CA ILE A 146 -11.46 2.41 5.24
C ILE A 146 -10.57 3.10 4.22
N ILE A 147 -9.26 2.98 4.38
CA ILE A 147 -8.28 3.36 3.38
C ILE A 147 -7.42 2.16 3.01
N LEU A 148 -7.23 1.94 1.72
CA LEU A 148 -6.25 0.98 1.19
C LEU A 148 -4.98 1.73 0.81
N ILE A 149 -3.84 1.28 1.34
CA ILE A 149 -2.53 1.89 1.13
C ILE A 149 -1.71 0.93 0.28
N GLU A 150 -1.58 1.23 -1.01
CA GLU A 150 -0.74 0.43 -1.89
C GLU A 150 0.70 0.91 -1.85
N LEU A 151 1.61 -0.02 -1.57
CA LEU A 151 3.05 0.24 -1.58
C LEU A 151 3.65 -0.13 -2.94
N GLY A 152 4.31 0.82 -3.59
CA GLY A 152 5.07 0.61 -4.81
C GLY A 152 6.23 -0.36 -4.61
N GLY A 153 6.79 -0.89 -5.71
CA GLY A 153 7.92 -1.83 -5.66
C GLY A 153 7.59 -3.18 -5.05
N THR A 154 8.63 -3.90 -4.63
CA THR A 154 8.52 -5.24 -4.03
C THR A 154 9.10 -5.29 -2.61
N ALA A 155 8.65 -6.25 -1.82
CA ALA A 155 9.20 -6.50 -0.50
C ALA A 155 10.70 -6.86 -0.60
N GLY A 156 11.52 -6.20 0.23
CA GLY A 156 12.97 -6.37 0.24
C GLY A 156 13.76 -5.30 -0.53
N GLU A 157 13.11 -4.43 -1.29
CA GLU A 157 13.76 -3.26 -1.86
C GLU A 157 14.08 -2.24 -0.76
N TYR A 158 15.30 -1.71 -0.76
CA TYR A 158 15.73 -0.70 0.22
C TYR A 158 14.86 0.55 0.21
N GLN A 159 14.43 0.98 -0.96
CA GLN A 159 13.58 2.16 -1.14
C GLN A 159 12.26 2.05 -0.38
N ASN A 160 11.77 0.83 -0.18
CA ASN A 160 10.51 0.57 0.51
C ASN A 160 10.64 0.51 2.04
N ALA A 161 11.83 0.44 2.59
CA ALA A 161 12.07 0.24 4.03
C ALA A 161 11.31 1.26 4.90
N ILE A 162 11.26 2.52 4.46
CA ILE A 162 10.57 3.60 5.17
C ILE A 162 9.05 3.38 5.22
N TYR A 163 8.45 2.93 4.13
CA TYR A 163 7.01 2.62 4.11
C TYR A 163 6.66 1.44 5.02
N TYR A 164 7.51 0.42 5.03
CA TYR A 164 7.35 -0.72 5.94
C TYR A 164 7.55 -0.31 7.40
N GLU A 165 8.48 0.61 7.69
CA GLU A 165 8.63 1.17 9.04
C GLU A 165 7.40 1.98 9.45
N ALA A 166 6.83 2.79 8.56
CA ALA A 166 5.58 3.50 8.80
C ALA A 166 4.42 2.53 9.11
N TYR A 167 4.28 1.44 8.34
CA TYR A 167 3.32 0.38 8.62
C TYR A 167 3.54 -0.21 10.03
N ARG A 168 4.78 -0.59 10.35
CA ARG A 168 5.14 -1.20 11.64
C ARG A 168 4.76 -0.30 12.81
N VAL A 169 5.07 0.99 12.70
CA VAL A 169 4.71 2.00 13.71
C VAL A 169 3.19 2.16 13.83
N MET A 170 2.47 2.22 12.72
CA MET A 170 1.00 2.29 12.74
C MET A 170 0.38 1.04 13.37
N LYS A 171 0.88 -0.16 13.01
CA LYS A 171 0.39 -1.44 13.57
C LYS A 171 0.63 -1.52 15.08
N LEU A 172 1.77 -1.04 15.58
CA LEU A 172 2.06 -0.98 17.02
C LEU A 172 1.13 -0.02 17.77
N ARG A 173 0.85 1.15 17.18
CA ARG A 173 0.00 2.17 17.82
C ARG A 173 -1.49 1.84 17.75
N GLN A 174 -1.91 1.14 16.69
CA GLN A 174 -3.32 0.86 16.40
C GLN A 174 -3.50 -0.59 15.88
N PRO A 175 -3.17 -1.61 16.69
CA PRO A 175 -3.12 -3.00 16.23
C PRO A 175 -4.44 -3.54 15.70
N GLN A 176 -5.57 -3.00 16.17
CA GLN A 176 -6.91 -3.42 15.76
C GLN A 176 -7.41 -2.72 14.48
N ASP A 177 -6.70 -1.67 14.03
CA ASP A 177 -7.15 -0.82 12.92
C ASP A 177 -6.30 -0.99 11.67
N VAL A 178 -5.16 -1.66 11.79
CA VAL A 178 -4.18 -1.81 10.71
C VAL A 178 -4.01 -3.27 10.36
N ILE A 179 -4.20 -3.62 9.08
CA ILE A 179 -3.92 -4.95 8.54
C ILE A 179 -3.02 -4.87 7.31
N HIS A 180 -2.36 -5.99 7.01
CA HIS A 180 -1.44 -6.11 5.88
C HIS A 180 -1.85 -7.25 4.96
N VAL A 181 -2.06 -6.92 3.70
CA VAL A 181 -2.31 -7.85 2.60
C VAL A 181 -1.06 -7.91 1.73
N HIS A 182 -0.47 -9.10 1.59
CA HIS A 182 0.71 -9.32 0.76
C HIS A 182 0.35 -10.05 -0.51
N VAL A 183 0.52 -9.37 -1.65
CA VAL A 183 0.29 -9.95 -2.98
C VAL A 183 1.57 -10.62 -3.46
N THR A 184 1.51 -11.87 -3.82
CA THR A 184 2.68 -12.67 -4.20
C THR A 184 2.39 -13.59 -5.37
N TYR A 185 3.41 -14.26 -5.90
CA TYR A 185 3.31 -15.11 -7.08
C TYR A 185 3.78 -16.53 -6.83
N PHE A 186 3.01 -17.47 -7.33
CA PHE A 186 3.34 -18.87 -7.40
C PHE A 186 3.67 -19.26 -8.85
N PRO A 187 4.94 -19.15 -9.28
CA PRO A 187 5.30 -19.51 -10.65
C PRO A 187 5.09 -20.99 -10.95
N SER A 188 4.70 -21.28 -12.18
CA SER A 188 4.63 -22.63 -12.74
C SER A 188 5.54 -22.72 -13.97
N PRO A 189 6.86 -22.96 -13.79
CA PRO A 189 7.76 -23.08 -14.94
C PRO A 189 7.31 -24.18 -15.90
N GLU A 190 7.23 -23.88 -17.19
CA GLU A 190 6.66 -24.78 -18.23
C GLU A 190 7.28 -26.17 -18.21
N HIS A 191 8.61 -26.25 -18.05
CA HIS A 191 9.35 -27.51 -18.05
C HIS A 191 9.10 -28.38 -16.81
N ILE A 192 8.56 -27.83 -15.71
CA ILE A 192 8.28 -28.54 -14.45
C ILE A 192 6.78 -28.82 -14.32
N ASN A 193 5.95 -27.96 -14.90
CA ASN A 193 4.48 -28.04 -14.85
C ASN A 193 3.90 -28.14 -13.41
N GLU A 194 4.58 -27.50 -12.44
CA GLU A 194 4.24 -27.53 -11.02
C GLU A 194 4.37 -26.16 -10.40
N LEU A 195 3.37 -25.71 -9.62
CA LEU A 195 3.44 -24.47 -8.87
C LEU A 195 4.55 -24.51 -7.80
N LYS A 196 5.34 -23.47 -7.75
CA LYS A 196 6.43 -23.32 -6.77
C LYS A 196 6.07 -22.30 -5.69
N SER A 197 6.09 -22.73 -4.42
CA SER A 197 5.80 -21.90 -3.25
C SER A 197 7.04 -21.18 -2.68
N LYS A 198 8.25 -21.58 -3.07
CA LYS A 198 9.49 -20.99 -2.56
C LYS A 198 9.61 -19.47 -2.77
N PRO A 199 9.27 -18.89 -3.93
CA PRO A 199 9.33 -17.45 -4.13
C PRO A 199 8.42 -16.69 -3.14
N THR A 200 7.19 -17.17 -2.94
CA THR A 200 6.25 -16.64 -1.95
C THR A 200 6.81 -16.73 -0.53
N GLN A 201 7.35 -17.89 -0.13
CA GLN A 201 7.95 -18.07 1.20
C GLN A 201 9.12 -17.11 1.43
N LEU A 202 9.98 -16.89 0.41
CA LEU A 202 11.08 -15.93 0.50
C LEU A 202 10.58 -14.50 0.65
N SER A 203 9.55 -14.11 -0.10
CA SER A 203 8.95 -12.79 -0.01
C SER A 203 8.35 -12.53 1.39
N VAL A 204 7.63 -13.50 1.95
CA VAL A 204 7.11 -13.41 3.32
C VAL A 204 8.25 -13.35 4.34
N LYS A 205 9.32 -14.16 4.16
CA LYS A 205 10.50 -14.10 5.03
C LYS A 205 11.16 -12.72 5.02
N MET A 206 11.18 -12.03 3.88
CA MET A 206 11.68 -10.65 3.80
C MET A 206 10.84 -9.68 4.64
N LEU A 207 9.51 -9.79 4.58
CA LEU A 207 8.62 -9.02 5.46
C LEU A 207 8.88 -9.33 6.93
N ASN A 208 9.00 -10.61 7.28
CA ASN A 208 9.28 -11.03 8.65
C ASN A 208 10.61 -10.48 9.19
N SER A 209 11.64 -10.37 8.33
CA SER A 209 12.93 -9.77 8.72
C SER A 209 12.82 -8.27 9.04
N MET A 210 11.77 -7.60 8.55
CA MET A 210 11.43 -6.21 8.88
C MET A 210 10.43 -6.11 10.06
N GLY A 211 10.14 -7.24 10.74
CA GLY A 211 9.18 -7.29 11.85
C GLY A 211 7.71 -7.23 11.40
N ILE A 212 7.42 -7.64 10.17
CA ILE A 212 6.08 -7.59 9.58
C ILE A 212 5.59 -9.00 9.30
N GLN A 213 4.51 -9.38 9.96
CA GLN A 213 3.74 -10.57 9.63
C GLN A 213 2.51 -10.15 8.83
N PRO A 214 2.36 -10.55 7.56
CA PRO A 214 1.15 -10.24 6.79
C PRO A 214 -0.07 -10.95 7.41
N ASP A 215 -1.18 -10.21 7.51
CA ASP A 215 -2.45 -10.78 7.98
C ASP A 215 -3.10 -11.65 6.89
N PHE A 216 -2.88 -11.29 5.61
CA PHE A 216 -3.39 -12.03 4.45
C PHE A 216 -2.32 -12.14 3.36
N ILE A 217 -2.30 -13.30 2.68
CA ILE A 217 -1.46 -13.54 1.51
C ILE A 217 -2.37 -13.80 0.31
N VAL A 218 -2.27 -12.95 -0.71
CA VAL A 218 -2.98 -13.09 -1.99
C VAL A 218 -2.03 -13.73 -2.99
N GLY A 219 -2.19 -15.02 -3.24
CA GLY A 219 -1.36 -15.77 -4.19
C GLY A 219 -1.87 -15.62 -5.62
N ARG A 220 -1.09 -15.04 -6.49
CA ARG A 220 -1.32 -15.02 -7.93
C ARG A 220 -0.70 -16.28 -8.55
N ALA A 221 -1.45 -16.97 -9.38
CA ALA A 221 -1.00 -18.19 -10.05
C ALA A 221 -1.80 -18.42 -11.33
N GLU A 222 -1.21 -19.12 -12.30
CA GLU A 222 -1.89 -19.54 -13.53
C GLU A 222 -2.88 -20.68 -13.30
N ARG A 223 -2.75 -21.39 -12.18
CA ARG A 223 -3.57 -22.54 -11.80
C ARG A 223 -4.04 -22.41 -10.35
N ILE A 224 -5.00 -23.21 -9.96
CA ILE A 224 -5.50 -23.29 -8.59
C ILE A 224 -4.36 -23.71 -7.65
N ILE A 225 -4.13 -22.93 -6.60
CA ILE A 225 -3.16 -23.24 -5.55
C ILE A 225 -3.79 -24.29 -4.64
N ASP A 226 -3.16 -25.46 -4.57
CA ASP A 226 -3.63 -26.58 -3.74
C ASP A 226 -3.41 -26.33 -2.24
N ASN A 227 -4.11 -27.08 -1.41
CA ASN A 227 -4.06 -26.91 0.05
C ASN A 227 -2.66 -27.14 0.63
N LYS A 228 -1.90 -28.12 0.11
CA LYS A 228 -0.52 -28.39 0.54
C LYS A 228 0.39 -27.16 0.37
N ARG A 229 0.20 -26.38 -0.72
CA ARG A 229 0.95 -25.15 -0.95
C ARG A 229 0.47 -24.00 -0.09
N LYS A 230 -0.84 -23.91 0.13
CA LYS A 230 -1.42 -22.92 1.07
C LYS A 230 -0.88 -23.13 2.49
N GLU A 231 -0.91 -24.34 2.98
CA GLU A 231 -0.37 -24.72 4.30
C GLU A 231 1.12 -24.35 4.44
N LYS A 232 1.95 -24.66 3.42
CA LYS A 232 3.38 -24.31 3.42
C LYS A 232 3.68 -22.80 3.51
N VAL A 233 2.73 -21.96 3.17
CA VAL A 233 2.90 -20.51 3.19
C VAL A 233 2.26 -19.89 4.43
N ALA A 234 1.27 -20.57 5.03
CA ALA A 234 0.61 -20.17 6.26
C ALA A 234 1.48 -20.35 7.52
N PHE A 235 2.55 -21.17 7.43
CA PHE A 235 3.56 -21.34 8.48
C PHE A 235 4.66 -20.29 8.36
#